data_03a687460883c8a655abe73f8743b611
#
_entry.id   03a687460883c8a655abe73f8743b611
#
_cell.length_a   1.000
_cell.length_b   1.000
_cell.length_c   1.000
_cell.angle_alpha   90.00
_cell.angle_beta   90.00
_cell.angle_gamma   90.00
#
_symmetry.space_group_name_H-M   'P 1'
#
loop_
_entity.id
_entity.type
_entity.pdbx_description
1 polymer ?
#
loop_
_entity_poly.entity_id
_entity_poly.type
_entity_poly.pdbx_seq_one_letter_code
_entity_poly.pdbx_strand_id
1 'polypeptide(L)'
;DKSLSGIGMIIRGTSGSVDDTRMRLTPGTYCFADLFQAAKVREEVSLIRQRGAKAEFELCHCGQFAVVEEGDYAIGPVSFVRNDGTEVRAMDEKMMDEIADKFAKSACDAKEYGFDGVLLHFGHGWLPAQFLSPYFNKRKDEYGGSFENRIKFPMMIVDRVRQAVGRDYMLDMRISGEEHIEGGMEIDEVAEFIKRIEDKIDMVHISCGVEIDNRTKIYMSPTAYAPHKINAKMAKLVKEKVKIPVAVVGGIMTPEEAEEILEDGCADAVVIGRQLIADPWWVKKAWEGRSEDIVPCIRCMNCYNPYQYKTEEERRKHVGLNTVPCCSVNPRYLHEDRVPNELPEASVKKKTVVV
;
A
#
# COMPACT_ATOMS: atom_id res chain seq x y z
N ASP A 1 5.82 16.39 -8.68
CA ASP A 1 7.03 16.77 -7.94
C ASP A 1 7.90 15.56 -7.58
N LYS A 2 7.38 14.53 -6.90
CA LYS A 2 8.17 13.37 -6.44
C LYS A 2 9.02 12.73 -7.55
N SER A 3 8.46 12.51 -8.74
CA SER A 3 9.21 11.94 -9.86
C SER A 3 10.37 12.81 -10.39
N LEU A 4 10.41 14.09 -10.01
CA LEU A 4 11.52 15.00 -10.31
C LEU A 4 12.65 14.97 -9.27
N SER A 5 12.45 14.27 -8.16
CA SER A 5 13.39 14.25 -7.05
C SER A 5 14.45 13.16 -7.12
N GLY A 6 14.45 12.32 -8.17
CA GLY A 6 15.40 11.22 -8.30
C GLY A 6 14.93 9.90 -7.67
N ILE A 7 13.64 9.77 -7.36
CA ILE A 7 13.05 8.51 -6.92
C ILE A 7 13.16 7.46 -8.03
N GLY A 8 13.61 6.26 -7.68
CA GLY A 8 13.73 5.15 -8.64
C GLY A 8 12.38 4.61 -9.11
N MET A 9 11.39 4.50 -8.19
CA MET A 9 10.07 3.97 -8.49
C MET A 9 8.98 4.66 -7.69
N ILE A 10 7.81 4.86 -8.29
CA ILE A 10 6.59 5.33 -7.65
C ILE A 10 5.54 4.24 -7.72
N ILE A 11 5.10 3.77 -6.55
CA ILE A 11 4.00 2.83 -6.41
C ILE A 11 2.71 3.62 -6.26
N ARG A 12 1.81 3.46 -7.23
CA ARG A 12 0.47 4.02 -7.15
C ARG A 12 -0.43 3.05 -6.39
N GLY A 13 -0.60 3.32 -5.11
CA GLY A 13 -1.49 2.54 -4.24
C GLY A 13 -2.94 2.97 -4.37
N THR A 14 -3.85 2.02 -4.34
CA THR A 14 -5.28 2.26 -4.14
C THR A 14 -5.85 1.14 -3.29
N SER A 15 -6.73 1.48 -2.35
CA SER A 15 -7.46 0.46 -1.58
C SER A 15 -8.62 -0.06 -2.43
N GLY A 16 -8.38 -1.16 -3.16
CA GLY A 16 -9.36 -1.77 -4.05
C GLY A 16 -9.13 -1.39 -5.52
N SER A 17 -8.17 -2.05 -6.15
CA SER A 17 -7.78 -1.82 -7.54
C SER A 17 -8.08 -3.00 -8.47
N VAL A 18 -8.44 -4.14 -7.91
CA VAL A 18 -8.92 -5.30 -8.67
C VAL A 18 -10.34 -5.05 -9.13
N ASP A 19 -10.66 -5.36 -10.39
CA ASP A 19 -11.96 -5.09 -10.99
C ASP A 19 -13.07 -6.03 -10.44
N ASP A 20 -13.46 -5.77 -9.21
CA ASP A 20 -14.58 -6.43 -8.52
C ASP A 20 -15.42 -5.40 -7.74
N THR A 21 -16.74 -5.44 -7.87
CA THR A 21 -17.66 -4.53 -7.17
C THR A 21 -17.62 -4.72 -5.65
N ARG A 22 -17.16 -5.89 -5.18
CA ARG A 22 -17.05 -6.28 -3.77
C ARG A 22 -15.67 -6.00 -3.16
N MET A 23 -14.84 -5.18 -3.80
CA MET A 23 -13.44 -4.97 -3.37
C MET A 23 -13.17 -3.68 -2.60
N ARG A 24 -14.11 -2.75 -2.53
CA ARG A 24 -13.87 -1.35 -2.17
C ARG A 24 -13.75 -1.15 -0.67
N LEU A 25 -12.84 -0.23 -0.23
CA LEU A 25 -12.85 0.34 1.13
C LEU A 25 -13.74 1.57 1.25
N THR A 26 -13.95 2.27 0.15
CA THR A 26 -14.79 3.48 0.10
C THR A 26 -15.61 3.50 -1.18
N PRO A 27 -16.85 4.05 -1.15
CA PRO A 27 -17.60 4.29 -2.36
C PRO A 27 -16.81 5.15 -3.35
N GLY A 28 -16.76 4.75 -4.62
CA GLY A 28 -16.07 5.52 -5.67
C GLY A 28 -14.56 5.22 -5.82
N THR A 29 -14.04 4.16 -5.20
CA THR A 29 -12.66 3.71 -5.45
C THR A 29 -12.53 3.21 -6.89
N TYR A 30 -11.46 3.62 -7.55
CA TYR A 30 -11.25 3.45 -8.99
C TYR A 30 -10.97 2.00 -9.37
N CYS A 31 -11.69 1.48 -10.36
CA CYS A 31 -11.24 0.37 -11.19
C CYS A 31 -10.88 0.92 -12.59
N PHE A 32 -10.08 0.18 -13.35
CA PHE A 32 -9.73 0.55 -14.73
C PHE A 32 -10.92 0.51 -15.73
N ALA A 33 -12.08 0.08 -15.30
CA ALA A 33 -13.27 0.00 -16.13
C ALA A 33 -13.83 1.38 -16.54
N ASP A 34 -13.48 2.45 -15.84
CA ASP A 34 -13.86 3.82 -16.21
C ASP A 34 -12.85 4.42 -17.19
N LEU A 35 -13.27 4.61 -18.45
CA LEU A 35 -12.41 5.17 -19.52
C LEU A 35 -11.84 6.55 -19.20
N PHE A 36 -12.56 7.40 -18.46
CA PHE A 36 -12.06 8.71 -18.06
C PHE A 36 -10.93 8.59 -17.03
N GLN A 37 -11.06 7.67 -16.11
CA GLN A 37 -10.02 7.34 -15.13
C GLN A 37 -8.80 6.73 -15.83
N ALA A 38 -9.01 5.84 -16.79
CA ALA A 38 -7.95 5.24 -17.59
C ALA A 38 -7.08 6.28 -18.32
N ALA A 39 -7.69 7.31 -18.90
CA ALA A 39 -6.94 8.39 -19.56
C ALA A 39 -6.05 9.16 -18.58
N LYS A 40 -6.57 9.51 -17.40
CA LYS A 40 -5.80 10.17 -16.34
C LYS A 40 -4.65 9.32 -15.84
N VAL A 41 -4.89 8.02 -15.65
CA VAL A 41 -3.86 7.08 -15.20
C VAL A 41 -2.74 6.98 -16.23
N ARG A 42 -3.05 6.91 -17.53
CA ARG A 42 -2.03 6.89 -18.60
C ARG A 42 -1.20 8.17 -18.61
N GLU A 43 -1.82 9.33 -18.42
CA GLU A 43 -1.12 10.62 -18.30
C GLU A 43 -0.18 10.63 -17.08
N GLU A 44 -0.67 10.20 -15.91
CA GLU A 44 0.12 10.08 -14.68
C GLU A 44 1.35 9.19 -14.87
N VAL A 45 1.16 7.99 -15.43
CA VAL A 45 2.25 7.04 -15.71
C VAL A 45 3.26 7.63 -16.70
N SER A 46 2.77 8.28 -17.76
CA SER A 46 3.63 8.94 -18.74
C SER A 46 4.51 10.02 -18.09
N LEU A 47 3.92 10.85 -17.23
CA LEU A 47 4.66 11.90 -16.51
C LEU A 47 5.70 11.31 -15.55
N ILE A 48 5.39 10.23 -14.84
CA ILE A 48 6.33 9.54 -13.96
C ILE A 48 7.54 9.04 -14.77
N ARG A 49 7.28 8.32 -15.86
CA ARG A 49 8.33 7.71 -16.70
C ARG A 49 9.18 8.75 -17.45
N GLN A 50 8.59 9.81 -17.97
CA GLN A 50 9.32 10.91 -18.62
C GLN A 50 10.30 11.61 -17.68
N ARG A 51 10.09 11.52 -16.38
CA ARG A 51 10.95 12.10 -15.34
C ARG A 51 11.97 11.11 -14.77
N GLY A 52 12.09 9.92 -15.38
CA GLY A 52 13.10 8.93 -15.07
C GLY A 52 12.74 7.92 -13.99
N ALA A 53 11.59 8.06 -13.31
CA ALA A 53 11.13 7.08 -12.34
C ALA A 53 10.36 5.94 -13.03
N LYS A 54 10.38 4.75 -12.45
CA LYS A 54 9.48 3.65 -12.78
C LYS A 54 8.11 3.86 -12.15
N ALA A 55 7.06 3.37 -12.81
CA ALA A 55 5.69 3.40 -12.31
C ALA A 55 5.20 1.99 -12.04
N GLU A 56 4.76 1.73 -10.82
CA GLU A 56 4.18 0.47 -10.40
C GLU A 56 2.75 0.66 -9.91
N PHE A 57 1.87 -0.32 -10.14
CA PHE A 57 0.48 -0.26 -9.71
C PHE A 57 0.17 -1.32 -8.65
N GLU A 58 -0.35 -0.89 -7.49
CA GLU A 58 -0.72 -1.80 -6.41
C GLU A 58 -2.09 -2.42 -6.65
N LEU A 59 -2.14 -3.77 -6.70
CA LEU A 59 -3.36 -4.57 -6.82
C LEU A 59 -3.81 -5.03 -5.43
N CYS A 60 -4.98 -4.57 -5.01
CA CYS A 60 -5.55 -4.85 -3.70
C CYS A 60 -7.02 -5.26 -3.82
N HIS A 61 -7.46 -6.21 -3.01
CA HIS A 61 -8.85 -6.60 -2.81
C HIS A 61 -9.17 -6.66 -1.33
N CYS A 62 -10.16 -5.90 -0.88
CA CYS A 62 -10.43 -5.71 0.56
C CYS A 62 -11.04 -6.93 1.26
N GLY A 63 -11.58 -7.87 0.48
CA GLY A 63 -12.15 -9.10 1.03
C GLY A 63 -13.30 -8.81 2.01
N GLN A 64 -13.24 -9.45 3.18
CA GLN A 64 -14.25 -9.29 4.23
C GLN A 64 -14.42 -7.85 4.77
N PHE A 65 -13.47 -6.94 4.45
CA PHE A 65 -13.54 -5.53 4.86
C PHE A 65 -14.09 -4.61 3.78
N ALA A 66 -14.49 -5.14 2.63
CA ALA A 66 -15.04 -4.35 1.56
C ALA A 66 -16.31 -3.60 2.00
N VAL A 67 -16.45 -2.36 1.56
CA VAL A 67 -17.70 -1.63 1.61
C VAL A 67 -18.52 -2.04 0.39
N VAL A 68 -19.68 -2.64 0.61
CA VAL A 68 -20.55 -3.14 -0.43
C VAL A 68 -21.82 -2.27 -0.55
N GLU A 69 -22.48 -2.31 -1.70
CA GLU A 69 -23.74 -1.62 -1.91
C GLU A 69 -24.87 -2.32 -1.13
N GLU A 70 -25.97 -1.62 -0.90
CA GLU A 70 -27.13 -2.18 -0.19
C GLU A 70 -27.67 -3.41 -0.91
N GLY A 71 -27.79 -4.51 -0.19
CA GLY A 71 -28.25 -5.80 -0.74
C GLY A 71 -27.13 -6.66 -1.34
N ASP A 72 -25.90 -6.18 -1.39
CA ASP A 72 -24.71 -6.96 -1.80
C ASP A 72 -23.97 -7.52 -0.58
N TYR A 73 -22.92 -8.29 -0.79
CA TYR A 73 -22.15 -8.98 0.25
C TYR A 73 -20.65 -8.85 0.01
N ALA A 74 -19.88 -8.85 1.09
CA ALA A 74 -18.43 -9.00 1.06
C ALA A 74 -18.05 -10.49 0.96
N ILE A 75 -16.78 -10.76 0.57
CA ILE A 75 -16.27 -12.12 0.44
C ILE A 75 -15.03 -12.31 1.33
N GLY A 76 -14.80 -13.55 1.75
CA GLY A 76 -13.65 -13.88 2.57
C GLY A 76 -13.46 -15.39 2.73
N PRO A 77 -12.52 -15.85 3.58
CA PRO A 77 -12.33 -17.27 3.79
C PRO A 77 -13.51 -17.95 4.49
N VAL A 78 -14.27 -17.25 5.33
CA VAL A 78 -15.39 -17.80 6.12
C VAL A 78 -16.62 -16.90 6.05
N SER A 79 -17.81 -17.48 6.24
CA SER A 79 -19.07 -16.73 6.29
C SER A 79 -19.38 -16.24 7.70
N PHE A 80 -19.78 -14.97 7.81
CA PHE A 80 -20.28 -14.36 9.04
C PHE A 80 -21.01 -13.04 8.70
N VAL A 81 -21.63 -12.44 9.71
CA VAL A 81 -22.20 -11.09 9.59
C VAL A 81 -21.35 -10.13 10.41
N ARG A 82 -20.92 -9.04 9.79
CA ARG A 82 -20.15 -7.98 10.45
C ARG A 82 -21.02 -7.18 11.42
N ASN A 83 -20.38 -6.43 12.33
CA ASN A 83 -21.08 -5.58 13.30
C ASN A 83 -21.92 -4.46 12.65
N ASP A 84 -21.60 -4.07 11.42
CA ASP A 84 -22.38 -3.09 10.64
C ASP A 84 -23.53 -3.72 9.83
N GLY A 85 -23.78 -5.03 10.02
CA GLY A 85 -24.82 -5.78 9.33
C GLY A 85 -24.42 -6.33 7.96
N THR A 86 -23.22 -6.03 7.45
CA THR A 86 -22.78 -6.55 6.15
C THR A 86 -22.59 -8.06 6.23
N GLU A 87 -23.20 -8.79 5.30
CA GLU A 87 -22.96 -10.23 5.12
C GLU A 87 -21.58 -10.44 4.50
N VAL A 88 -20.80 -11.37 5.06
CA VAL A 88 -19.57 -11.89 4.46
C VAL A 88 -19.79 -13.34 4.07
N ARG A 89 -19.58 -13.68 2.81
CA ARG A 89 -19.70 -15.05 2.29
C ARG A 89 -18.35 -15.71 2.14
N ALA A 90 -18.27 -16.97 2.58
CA ALA A 90 -17.11 -17.80 2.31
C ALA A 90 -16.98 -18.04 0.81
N MET A 91 -15.79 -17.84 0.27
CA MET A 91 -15.52 -18.11 -1.14
C MET A 91 -15.50 -19.62 -1.40
N ASP A 92 -16.19 -20.06 -2.44
CA ASP A 92 -16.03 -21.38 -3.04
C ASP A 92 -14.90 -21.35 -4.08
N GLU A 93 -14.55 -22.52 -4.65
CA GLU A 93 -13.48 -22.64 -5.65
C GLU A 93 -13.75 -21.77 -6.89
N LYS A 94 -14.99 -21.73 -7.34
CA LYS A 94 -15.37 -20.91 -8.51
C LYS A 94 -15.13 -19.43 -8.25
N MET A 95 -15.50 -18.94 -7.06
CA MET A 95 -15.23 -17.55 -6.66
C MET A 95 -13.73 -17.29 -6.55
N MET A 96 -12.94 -18.23 -6.04
CA MET A 96 -11.48 -18.11 -5.96
C MET A 96 -10.85 -18.01 -7.35
N ASP A 97 -11.28 -18.83 -8.30
CA ASP A 97 -10.84 -18.77 -9.70
C ASP A 97 -11.22 -17.44 -10.35
N GLU A 98 -12.47 -16.99 -10.19
CA GLU A 98 -12.94 -15.71 -10.72
C GLU A 98 -12.13 -14.52 -10.17
N ILE A 99 -11.80 -14.53 -8.88
CA ILE A 99 -11.00 -13.45 -8.27
C ILE A 99 -9.54 -13.50 -8.74
N ALA A 100 -8.95 -14.70 -8.88
CA ALA A 100 -7.62 -14.84 -9.44
C ALA A 100 -7.54 -14.32 -10.89
N ASP A 101 -8.56 -14.59 -11.71
CA ASP A 101 -8.68 -14.06 -13.07
C ASP A 101 -8.82 -12.53 -13.08
N LYS A 102 -9.55 -11.95 -12.13
CA LYS A 102 -9.69 -10.49 -12.00
C LYS A 102 -8.37 -9.83 -11.60
N PHE A 103 -7.56 -10.44 -10.72
CA PHE A 103 -6.19 -9.97 -10.44
C PHE A 103 -5.34 -9.98 -11.70
N ALA A 104 -5.38 -11.08 -12.47
CA ALA A 104 -4.60 -11.20 -13.69
C ALA A 104 -5.05 -10.18 -14.76
N LYS A 105 -6.36 -9.99 -14.92
CA LYS A 105 -6.89 -8.98 -15.83
C LYS A 105 -6.44 -7.57 -15.43
N SER A 106 -6.56 -7.21 -14.15
CA SER A 106 -6.14 -5.90 -13.65
C SER A 106 -4.63 -5.67 -13.83
N ALA A 107 -3.82 -6.72 -13.71
CA ALA A 107 -2.39 -6.66 -14.01
C ALA A 107 -2.10 -6.42 -15.51
N CYS A 108 -2.86 -7.06 -16.40
CA CYS A 108 -2.78 -6.82 -17.84
C CYS A 108 -3.21 -5.39 -18.20
N ASP A 109 -4.29 -4.89 -17.59
CA ASP A 109 -4.76 -3.53 -17.78
C ASP A 109 -3.69 -2.51 -17.33
N ALA A 110 -3.06 -2.72 -16.16
CA ALA A 110 -1.94 -1.90 -15.71
C ALA A 110 -0.77 -1.89 -16.71
N LYS A 111 -0.40 -3.06 -17.24
CA LYS A 111 0.62 -3.19 -18.28
C LYS A 111 0.25 -2.43 -19.56
N GLU A 112 -1.00 -2.52 -19.99
CA GLU A 112 -1.53 -1.78 -21.15
C GLU A 112 -1.50 -0.25 -20.92
N TYR A 113 -1.74 0.20 -19.67
CA TYR A 113 -1.66 1.62 -19.34
C TYR A 113 -0.25 2.16 -19.15
N GLY A 114 0.76 1.30 -19.33
CA GLY A 114 2.17 1.67 -19.40
C GLY A 114 2.90 1.62 -18.05
N PHE A 115 2.33 1.02 -17.01
CA PHE A 115 3.07 0.72 -15.79
C PHE A 115 4.22 -0.24 -16.09
N ASP A 116 5.33 -0.07 -15.36
CA ASP A 116 6.50 -0.94 -15.46
C ASP A 116 6.35 -2.25 -14.68
N GLY A 117 5.42 -2.29 -13.71
CA GLY A 117 5.12 -3.45 -12.88
C GLY A 117 3.82 -3.33 -12.10
N VAL A 118 3.47 -4.40 -11.41
CA VAL A 118 2.38 -4.46 -10.44
C VAL A 118 2.84 -5.03 -9.10
N LEU A 119 2.34 -4.45 -8.02
CA LEU A 119 2.54 -4.89 -6.65
C LEU A 119 1.29 -5.62 -6.15
N LEU A 120 1.40 -6.89 -5.82
CA LEU A 120 0.32 -7.65 -5.18
C LEU A 120 0.26 -7.32 -3.68
N HIS A 121 -0.85 -6.78 -3.20
CA HIS A 121 -1.00 -6.46 -1.79
C HIS A 121 -1.54 -7.64 -0.98
N PHE A 122 -0.63 -8.42 -0.38
CA PHE A 122 -0.88 -9.62 0.41
C PHE A 122 -0.67 -9.40 1.92
N GLY A 123 -0.67 -8.15 2.37
CA GLY A 123 -0.53 -7.77 3.78
C GLY A 123 -1.79 -7.14 4.37
N HIS A 124 -1.67 -6.67 5.60
CA HIS A 124 -2.60 -5.82 6.32
C HIS A 124 -4.02 -6.39 6.52
N GLY A 125 -4.22 -7.70 6.32
CA GLY A 125 -5.52 -8.35 6.44
C GLY A 125 -6.40 -8.19 5.20
N TRP A 126 -5.85 -7.84 4.03
CA TRP A 126 -6.57 -7.85 2.76
C TRP A 126 -6.86 -9.27 2.27
N LEU A 127 -7.68 -9.44 1.23
CA LEU A 127 -8.22 -10.75 0.86
C LEU A 127 -7.18 -11.89 0.78
N PRO A 128 -6.02 -11.74 0.09
CA PRO A 128 -5.03 -12.81 0.08
C PRO A 128 -4.43 -13.08 1.47
N ALA A 129 -4.19 -12.02 2.26
CA ALA A 129 -3.73 -12.14 3.65
C ALA A 129 -4.77 -12.83 4.54
N GLN A 130 -6.08 -12.63 4.29
CA GLN A 130 -7.14 -13.32 5.03
C GLN A 130 -7.07 -14.83 4.85
N PHE A 131 -6.67 -15.33 3.67
CA PHE A 131 -6.47 -16.76 3.42
C PHE A 131 -5.18 -17.27 4.04
N LEU A 132 -4.09 -16.51 3.99
CA LEU A 132 -2.80 -16.87 4.61
C LEU A 132 -2.91 -16.97 6.13
N SER A 133 -3.62 -16.04 6.76
CA SER A 133 -3.66 -15.87 8.21
C SER A 133 -4.52 -16.93 8.91
N PRO A 134 -3.97 -17.67 9.90
CA PRO A 134 -4.77 -18.60 10.69
C PRO A 134 -5.76 -17.86 11.63
N TYR A 135 -5.58 -16.55 11.85
CA TYR A 135 -6.54 -15.72 12.58
C TYR A 135 -7.84 -15.53 11.79
N PHE A 136 -7.76 -15.23 10.49
CA PHE A 136 -8.92 -15.00 9.63
C PHE A 136 -9.45 -16.30 9.00
N ASN A 137 -8.55 -17.19 8.58
CA ASN A 137 -8.90 -18.41 7.89
C ASN A 137 -9.21 -19.55 8.85
N LYS A 138 -10.48 -19.66 9.22
CA LYS A 138 -11.00 -20.74 10.07
C LYS A 138 -11.64 -21.89 9.28
N ARG A 139 -11.33 -22.00 7.96
CA ARG A 139 -11.81 -23.08 7.10
C ARG A 139 -11.30 -24.43 7.56
N LYS A 140 -12.09 -25.48 7.28
CA LYS A 140 -11.77 -26.88 7.58
C LYS A 140 -11.63 -27.75 6.33
N ASP A 141 -11.67 -27.13 5.17
CA ASP A 141 -11.48 -27.76 3.87
C ASP A 141 -10.01 -27.62 3.39
N GLU A 142 -9.77 -27.94 2.14
CA GLU A 142 -8.44 -27.89 1.54
C GLU A 142 -7.84 -26.48 1.34
N TYR A 143 -8.56 -25.41 1.70
CA TYR A 143 -8.08 -24.03 1.67
C TYR A 143 -7.87 -23.44 3.08
N GLY A 144 -7.94 -24.26 4.15
CA GLY A 144 -7.76 -23.82 5.52
C GLY A 144 -7.11 -24.83 6.44
N GLY A 145 -6.91 -24.46 7.70
CA GLY A 145 -6.23 -25.27 8.70
C GLY A 145 -4.70 -25.22 8.56
N SER A 146 -4.10 -26.19 7.86
CA SER A 146 -2.65 -26.27 7.69
C SER A 146 -2.09 -25.11 6.85
N PHE A 147 -0.81 -24.80 7.05
CA PHE A 147 -0.10 -23.81 6.23
C PHE A 147 -0.22 -24.13 4.73
N GLU A 148 0.00 -25.39 4.33
CA GLU A 148 -0.09 -25.84 2.94
C GLU A 148 -1.47 -25.60 2.32
N ASN A 149 -2.52 -25.66 3.10
CA ASN A 149 -3.87 -25.37 2.63
C ASN A 149 -4.13 -23.86 2.51
N ARG A 150 -3.68 -23.09 3.51
CA ARG A 150 -3.90 -21.63 3.55
C ARG A 150 -3.21 -20.89 2.40
N ILE A 151 -2.07 -21.40 1.91
CA ILE A 151 -1.32 -20.78 0.81
C ILE A 151 -1.90 -21.05 -0.58
N LYS A 152 -2.80 -22.03 -0.76
CA LYS A 152 -3.30 -22.45 -2.08
C LYS A 152 -3.93 -21.32 -2.88
N PHE A 153 -4.89 -20.59 -2.31
CA PHE A 153 -5.55 -19.49 -3.01
C PHE A 153 -4.61 -18.31 -3.26
N PRO A 154 -3.81 -17.81 -2.30
CA PRO A 154 -2.78 -16.82 -2.56
C PRO A 154 -1.79 -17.22 -3.67
N MET A 155 -1.32 -18.47 -3.71
CA MET A 155 -0.47 -18.97 -4.80
C MET A 155 -1.19 -18.96 -6.15
N MET A 156 -2.47 -19.35 -6.19
CA MET A 156 -3.29 -19.30 -7.40
C MET A 156 -3.32 -17.90 -8.02
N ILE A 157 -3.45 -16.84 -7.19
CA ILE A 157 -3.39 -15.46 -7.65
C ILE A 157 -2.02 -15.14 -8.26
N VAL A 158 -0.93 -15.48 -7.56
CA VAL A 158 0.44 -15.24 -8.06
C VAL A 158 0.67 -15.95 -9.40
N ASP A 159 0.29 -17.21 -9.50
CA ASP A 159 0.45 -18.02 -10.71
C ASP A 159 -0.34 -17.43 -11.89
N ARG A 160 -1.60 -17.06 -11.65
CA ARG A 160 -2.49 -16.51 -12.65
C ARG A 160 -1.99 -15.14 -13.17
N VAL A 161 -1.55 -14.28 -12.26
CA VAL A 161 -0.98 -12.97 -12.62
C VAL A 161 0.33 -13.15 -13.39
N ARG A 162 1.27 -13.96 -12.89
CA ARG A 162 2.56 -14.19 -13.55
C ARG A 162 2.39 -14.79 -14.94
N GLN A 163 1.46 -15.72 -15.11
CA GLN A 163 1.13 -16.30 -16.41
C GLN A 163 0.60 -15.23 -17.38
N ALA A 164 -0.25 -14.33 -16.90
CA ALA A 164 -0.90 -13.32 -17.72
C ALA A 164 0.06 -12.20 -18.16
N VAL A 165 0.91 -11.70 -17.27
CA VAL A 165 1.81 -10.59 -17.58
C VAL A 165 3.14 -11.02 -18.20
N GLY A 166 3.54 -12.31 -18.07
CA GLY A 166 4.80 -12.86 -18.56
C GLY A 166 5.99 -12.54 -17.64
N ARG A 167 7.18 -13.09 -17.97
CA ARG A 167 8.40 -12.98 -17.14
C ARG A 167 9.10 -11.62 -17.25
N ASP A 168 8.91 -10.90 -18.34
CA ASP A 168 9.56 -9.61 -18.59
C ASP A 168 8.84 -8.41 -17.97
N TYR A 169 7.81 -8.67 -17.17
CA TYR A 169 7.03 -7.64 -16.47
C TYR A 169 7.21 -7.79 -14.97
N MET A 170 7.56 -6.69 -14.30
CA MET A 170 7.82 -6.67 -12.87
C MET A 170 6.58 -7.06 -12.07
N LEU A 171 6.72 -8.02 -11.19
CA LEU A 171 5.67 -8.50 -10.29
C LEU A 171 6.22 -8.53 -8.87
N ASP A 172 5.83 -7.56 -8.10
CA ASP A 172 6.22 -7.42 -6.71
C ASP A 172 5.10 -7.85 -5.76
N MET A 173 5.45 -8.07 -4.50
CA MET A 173 4.49 -8.39 -3.46
C MET A 173 4.72 -7.57 -2.21
N ARG A 174 3.66 -7.00 -1.63
CA ARG A 174 3.68 -6.45 -0.27
C ARG A 174 3.00 -7.42 0.67
N ILE A 175 3.69 -7.79 1.75
CA ILE A 175 3.18 -8.70 2.78
C ILE A 175 3.49 -8.17 4.18
N SER A 176 2.64 -8.50 5.16
CA SER A 176 2.97 -8.28 6.57
C SER A 176 3.95 -9.35 7.03
N GLY A 177 5.15 -8.93 7.46
CA GLY A 177 6.16 -9.84 8.02
C GLY A 177 5.67 -10.50 9.31
N GLU A 178 4.80 -9.78 10.04
CA GLU A 178 4.07 -10.28 11.20
C GLU A 178 2.75 -9.50 11.32
N GLU A 179 1.67 -10.19 11.67
CA GLU A 179 0.35 -9.53 11.87
C GLU A 179 0.22 -8.85 13.23
N HIS A 180 1.06 -9.21 14.21
CA HIS A 180 1.03 -8.71 15.60
C HIS A 180 -0.31 -8.91 16.30
N ILE A 181 -1.05 -9.96 15.94
CA ILE A 181 -2.28 -10.41 16.61
C ILE A 181 -2.13 -11.86 17.03
N GLU A 182 -2.70 -12.21 18.18
CA GLU A 182 -2.68 -13.57 18.69
C GLU A 182 -3.36 -14.54 17.69
N GLY A 183 -2.65 -15.58 17.31
CA GLY A 183 -3.11 -16.55 16.31
C GLY A 183 -3.09 -16.02 14.87
N GLY A 184 -2.39 -14.92 14.62
CA GLY A 184 -2.09 -14.41 13.30
C GLY A 184 -0.91 -15.12 12.65
N MET A 185 -0.52 -14.66 11.47
CA MET A 185 0.64 -15.15 10.74
C MET A 185 1.94 -14.62 11.33
N GLU A 186 2.90 -15.50 11.53
CA GLU A 186 4.22 -15.20 12.09
C GLU A 186 5.30 -15.21 10.99
N ILE A 187 6.45 -14.60 11.31
CA ILE A 187 7.56 -14.38 10.37
C ILE A 187 8.05 -15.65 9.65
N ASP A 188 8.06 -16.78 10.33
CA ASP A 188 8.55 -18.04 9.74
C ASP A 188 7.61 -18.57 8.65
N GLU A 189 6.30 -18.48 8.86
CA GLU A 189 5.30 -18.83 7.84
C GLU A 189 5.34 -17.85 6.67
N VAL A 190 5.54 -16.54 6.94
CA VAL A 190 5.69 -15.50 5.90
C VAL A 190 6.89 -15.81 5.02
N ALA A 191 8.06 -16.07 5.61
CA ALA A 191 9.27 -16.37 4.87
C ALA A 191 9.13 -17.68 4.07
N GLU A 192 8.47 -18.69 4.63
CA GLU A 192 8.21 -19.95 3.93
C GLU A 192 7.26 -19.74 2.75
N PHE A 193 6.21 -18.93 2.90
CA PHE A 193 5.31 -18.56 1.79
C PHE A 193 6.08 -17.85 0.66
N ILE A 194 6.92 -16.86 1.00
CA ILE A 194 7.73 -16.16 0.00
C ILE A 194 8.64 -17.12 -0.76
N LYS A 195 9.30 -18.08 -0.08
CA LYS A 195 10.11 -19.11 -0.73
C LYS A 195 9.35 -19.95 -1.75
N ARG A 196 8.06 -20.22 -1.51
CA ARG A 196 7.23 -21.00 -2.44
C ARG A 196 6.90 -20.27 -3.73
N ILE A 197 7.11 -18.95 -3.76
CA ILE A 197 6.77 -18.08 -4.89
C ILE A 197 7.95 -17.22 -5.37
N GLU A 198 9.14 -17.31 -4.76
CA GLU A 198 10.29 -16.47 -5.09
C GLU A 198 10.80 -16.63 -6.53
N ASP A 199 10.44 -17.72 -7.20
CA ASP A 199 10.70 -17.93 -8.63
C ASP A 199 9.66 -17.21 -9.53
N LYS A 200 8.60 -16.62 -8.97
CA LYS A 200 7.46 -16.03 -9.68
C LYS A 200 7.33 -14.53 -9.45
N ILE A 201 7.90 -14.00 -8.38
CA ILE A 201 7.91 -12.57 -8.06
C ILE A 201 9.34 -12.02 -8.11
N ASP A 202 9.47 -10.71 -8.32
CA ASP A 202 10.76 -10.07 -8.54
C ASP A 202 11.30 -9.39 -7.27
N MET A 203 10.43 -8.94 -6.38
CA MET A 203 10.79 -8.32 -5.10
C MET A 203 9.66 -8.52 -4.08
N VAL A 204 9.99 -8.51 -2.79
CA VAL A 204 9.01 -8.49 -1.72
C VAL A 204 9.16 -7.25 -0.85
N HIS A 205 8.04 -6.57 -0.55
CA HIS A 205 7.97 -5.41 0.33
C HIS A 205 7.44 -5.83 1.69
N ILE A 206 8.27 -5.72 2.72
CA ILE A 206 7.88 -6.06 4.10
C ILE A 206 7.27 -4.85 4.80
N SER A 207 6.03 -5.04 5.22
CA SER A 207 5.31 -4.22 6.19
C SER A 207 4.94 -5.09 7.39
N CYS A 208 4.11 -4.61 8.32
CA CYS A 208 3.61 -5.42 9.44
C CYS A 208 2.20 -4.93 9.86
N GLY A 209 1.55 -5.75 10.70
CA GLY A 209 0.25 -5.44 11.27
C GLY A 209 -0.94 -5.70 10.34
N VAL A 210 -2.12 -5.44 10.86
CA VAL A 210 -3.40 -5.58 10.16
C VAL A 210 -4.29 -4.35 10.35
N GLU A 211 -5.13 -4.05 9.37
CA GLU A 211 -5.98 -2.85 9.36
C GLU A 211 -7.07 -2.86 10.44
N ILE A 212 -7.58 -4.04 10.81
CA ILE A 212 -8.75 -4.15 11.70
C ILE A 212 -8.48 -3.86 13.16
N ASP A 213 -7.23 -4.01 13.62
CA ASP A 213 -6.85 -3.80 15.01
C ASP A 213 -6.02 -2.52 15.15
N ASN A 214 -6.56 -1.53 15.85
CA ASN A 214 -5.88 -0.26 16.09
C ASN A 214 -4.53 -0.43 16.79
N ARG A 215 -4.34 -1.50 17.58
CA ARG A 215 -3.07 -1.81 18.24
C ARG A 215 -1.99 -2.21 17.26
N THR A 216 -2.37 -2.83 16.15
CA THR A 216 -1.44 -3.31 15.10
C THR A 216 -1.27 -2.31 13.96
N LYS A 217 -2.19 -1.37 13.79
CA LYS A 217 -2.07 -0.26 12.80
C LYS A 217 -0.81 0.56 12.97
N ILE A 218 -0.25 0.62 14.17
CA ILE A 218 1.01 1.32 14.43
C ILE A 218 2.19 0.75 13.63
N TYR A 219 2.19 -0.53 13.31
CA TYR A 219 3.20 -1.18 12.48
C TYR A 219 2.98 -0.93 10.99
N MET A 220 1.72 -0.83 10.56
CA MET A 220 1.34 -0.50 9.19
C MET A 220 1.55 0.99 8.88
N SER A 221 1.12 1.86 9.78
CA SER A 221 1.15 3.31 9.63
C SER A 221 1.68 3.99 10.90
N PRO A 222 3.00 3.94 11.14
CA PRO A 222 3.60 4.44 12.38
C PRO A 222 3.24 5.91 12.67
N THR A 223 2.63 6.16 13.84
CA THR A 223 2.33 7.51 14.35
C THR A 223 3.57 8.15 15.00
N ALA A 224 3.46 9.39 15.48
CA ALA A 224 4.53 10.09 16.19
C ALA A 224 5.04 9.32 17.44
N TYR A 225 4.21 8.47 18.00
CA TYR A 225 4.55 7.67 19.20
C TYR A 225 5.24 6.33 18.87
N ALA A 226 5.28 5.94 17.60
CA ALA A 226 5.93 4.70 17.18
C ALA A 226 7.44 4.93 16.96
N PRO A 227 8.28 3.90 17.17
CA PRO A 227 9.68 3.96 16.76
C PRO A 227 9.83 4.27 15.26
N HIS A 228 10.97 4.83 14.89
CA HIS A 228 11.39 4.89 13.49
C HIS A 228 11.86 3.51 13.02
N LYS A 229 11.86 3.27 11.72
CA LYS A 229 12.33 2.00 11.10
C LYS A 229 11.66 0.75 11.69
N ILE A 230 10.39 0.88 12.16
CA ILE A 230 9.72 -0.13 13.01
C ILE A 230 9.71 -1.55 12.42
N ASN A 231 9.69 -1.66 11.08
CA ASN A 231 9.62 -2.93 10.37
C ASN A 231 10.99 -3.44 9.87
N ALA A 232 12.09 -2.71 10.10
CA ALA A 232 13.41 -3.07 9.57
C ALA A 232 13.90 -4.45 10.07
N LYS A 233 13.64 -4.76 11.35
CA LYS A 233 13.98 -6.08 11.93
C LYS A 233 13.23 -7.22 11.22
N MET A 234 11.95 -7.05 10.91
CA MET A 234 11.17 -8.06 10.21
C MET A 234 11.67 -8.26 8.77
N ALA A 235 12.01 -7.17 8.08
CA ALA A 235 12.61 -7.25 6.75
C ALA A 235 13.92 -8.04 6.76
N LYS A 236 14.81 -7.81 7.74
CA LYS A 236 16.06 -8.55 7.91
C LYS A 236 15.82 -10.04 8.08
N LEU A 237 14.88 -10.43 8.95
CA LEU A 237 14.56 -11.84 9.19
C LEU A 237 14.00 -12.54 7.94
N VAL A 238 13.24 -11.84 7.10
CA VAL A 238 12.81 -12.36 5.80
C VAL A 238 13.99 -12.46 4.84
N LYS A 239 14.79 -11.38 4.72
CA LYS A 239 15.93 -11.32 3.80
C LYS A 239 16.96 -12.43 4.04
N GLU A 240 17.17 -12.83 5.28
CA GLU A 240 18.04 -13.96 5.64
C GLU A 240 17.54 -15.32 5.12
N LYS A 241 16.24 -15.40 4.74
CA LYS A 241 15.58 -16.66 4.38
C LYS A 241 15.21 -16.78 2.89
N VAL A 242 15.16 -15.66 2.15
CA VAL A 242 14.73 -15.61 0.74
C VAL A 242 15.89 -15.19 -0.16
N LYS A 243 15.77 -15.42 -1.48
CA LYS A 243 16.81 -15.10 -2.47
C LYS A 243 16.51 -13.84 -3.28
N ILE A 244 15.25 -13.41 -3.30
CA ILE A 244 14.81 -12.22 -4.03
C ILE A 244 15.08 -10.96 -3.23
N PRO A 245 15.19 -9.80 -3.88
CA PRO A 245 15.31 -8.51 -3.20
C PRO A 245 14.18 -8.26 -2.20
N VAL A 246 14.53 -7.67 -1.06
CA VAL A 246 13.60 -7.30 0.00
C VAL A 246 13.58 -5.78 0.16
N ALA A 247 12.41 -5.19 0.03
CA ALA A 247 12.16 -3.80 0.37
C ALA A 247 11.46 -3.68 1.72
N VAL A 248 11.64 -2.56 2.42
CA VAL A 248 10.99 -2.32 3.72
C VAL A 248 10.29 -0.96 3.75
N VAL A 249 9.11 -0.93 4.39
CA VAL A 249 8.33 0.27 4.66
C VAL A 249 8.01 0.37 6.16
N GLY A 250 8.02 1.56 6.73
CA GLY A 250 7.55 1.78 8.10
C GLY A 250 8.37 2.79 8.91
N GLY A 251 7.97 4.06 8.90
CA GLY A 251 8.55 5.09 9.76
C GLY A 251 9.99 5.47 9.41
N ILE A 252 10.40 5.36 8.16
CA ILE A 252 11.70 5.83 7.65
C ILE A 252 11.54 7.32 7.34
N MET A 253 12.31 8.18 8.00
CA MET A 253 12.11 9.62 7.99
C MET A 253 13.30 10.36 7.39
N THR A 254 14.53 9.95 7.70
CA THR A 254 15.75 10.63 7.26
C THR A 254 16.56 9.80 6.29
N PRO A 255 17.44 10.43 5.48
CA PRO A 255 18.38 9.71 4.61
C PRO A 255 19.31 8.77 5.39
N GLU A 256 19.74 9.19 6.57
CA GLU A 256 20.62 8.42 7.45
C GLU A 256 19.94 7.13 7.92
N GLU A 257 18.63 7.20 8.28
CA GLU A 257 17.86 6.01 8.64
C GLU A 257 17.67 5.05 7.45
N ALA A 258 17.53 5.59 6.25
CA ALA A 258 17.44 4.77 5.04
C ALA A 258 18.78 4.07 4.76
N GLU A 259 19.89 4.78 4.88
CA GLU A 259 21.24 4.24 4.70
C GLU A 259 21.56 3.17 5.73
N GLU A 260 21.29 3.43 7.02
CA GLU A 260 21.45 2.43 8.10
C GLU A 260 20.71 1.11 7.81
N ILE A 261 19.50 1.17 7.27
CA ILE A 261 18.74 -0.04 6.90
C ILE A 261 19.48 -0.86 5.83
N LEU A 262 20.06 -0.19 4.84
CA LEU A 262 20.78 -0.81 3.75
C LEU A 262 22.15 -1.34 4.21
N GLU A 263 22.93 -0.55 4.94
CA GLU A 263 24.26 -0.91 5.48
C GLU A 263 24.17 -2.07 6.48
N ASP A 264 23.15 -2.07 7.36
CA ASP A 264 22.88 -3.15 8.31
C ASP A 264 22.36 -4.43 7.63
N GLY A 265 22.15 -4.40 6.31
CA GLY A 265 21.65 -5.52 5.54
C GLY A 265 20.19 -5.89 5.89
N CYS A 266 19.41 -4.93 6.42
CA CYS A 266 18.02 -5.19 6.77
C CYS A 266 17.13 -5.33 5.53
N ALA A 267 17.43 -4.58 4.47
CA ALA A 267 16.70 -4.62 3.21
C ALA A 267 17.63 -4.28 2.04
N ASP A 268 17.17 -4.50 0.80
CA ASP A 268 17.83 -4.09 -0.45
C ASP A 268 17.30 -2.74 -0.96
N ALA A 269 16.10 -2.37 -0.51
CA ALA A 269 15.47 -1.10 -0.86
C ALA A 269 14.61 -0.57 0.30
N VAL A 270 14.41 0.76 0.32
CA VAL A 270 13.52 1.43 1.27
C VAL A 270 12.31 2.02 0.55
N VAL A 271 11.14 1.90 1.16
CA VAL A 271 9.89 2.45 0.64
C VAL A 271 9.41 3.58 1.55
N ILE A 272 9.29 4.77 1.00
CA ILE A 272 9.00 5.99 1.74
C ILE A 272 7.64 6.53 1.31
N GLY A 273 6.70 6.67 2.25
CA GLY A 273 5.36 7.18 1.98
C GLY A 273 5.17 8.61 2.45
N ARG A 274 4.74 8.81 3.69
CA ARG A 274 4.32 10.10 4.26
C ARG A 274 5.44 11.13 4.32
N GLN A 275 6.69 10.73 4.46
CA GLN A 275 7.83 11.63 4.40
C GLN A 275 7.92 12.32 3.02
N LEU A 276 7.61 11.61 1.92
CA LEU A 276 7.52 12.19 0.57
C LEU A 276 6.24 13.02 0.33
N ILE A 277 5.26 12.95 1.23
CA ILE A 277 4.15 13.91 1.25
C ILE A 277 4.60 15.19 1.95
N ALA A 278 5.34 15.08 3.04
CA ALA A 278 5.90 16.23 3.76
C ALA A 278 6.93 16.99 2.92
N ASP A 279 7.84 16.25 2.28
CA ASP A 279 8.86 16.80 1.39
C ASP A 279 9.02 15.97 0.11
N PRO A 280 8.42 16.38 -1.00
CA PRO A 280 8.56 15.69 -2.28
C PRO A 280 9.99 15.65 -2.83
N TRP A 281 10.85 16.54 -2.36
CA TRP A 281 12.26 16.70 -2.79
C TRP A 281 13.26 15.98 -1.89
N TRP A 282 12.79 15.15 -0.98
CA TRP A 282 13.58 14.42 -0.01
C TRP A 282 14.79 13.70 -0.64
N VAL A 283 14.58 12.92 -1.71
CA VAL A 283 15.67 12.18 -2.38
C VAL A 283 16.69 13.12 -2.99
N LYS A 284 16.24 14.17 -3.67
CA LYS A 284 17.14 15.17 -4.27
C LYS A 284 17.96 15.89 -3.21
N LYS A 285 17.36 16.31 -2.12
CA LYS A 285 18.04 16.96 -1.00
C LYS A 285 19.08 16.04 -0.36
N ALA A 286 18.71 14.76 -0.14
CA ALA A 286 19.65 13.74 0.35
C ALA A 286 20.84 13.58 -0.59
N TRP A 287 20.60 13.45 -1.89
CA TRP A 287 21.66 13.30 -2.90
C TRP A 287 22.58 14.52 -2.98
N GLU A 288 22.04 15.72 -2.81
CA GLU A 288 22.82 16.96 -2.82
C GLU A 288 23.53 17.26 -1.47
N GLY A 289 23.43 16.37 -0.48
CA GLY A 289 24.03 16.56 0.86
C GLY A 289 23.35 17.65 1.69
N ARG A 290 22.06 17.90 1.45
CA ARG A 290 21.24 18.93 2.11
C ARG A 290 20.15 18.31 2.99
N SER A 291 20.54 17.29 3.80
CA SER A 291 19.58 16.60 4.68
C SER A 291 18.93 17.55 5.69
N GLU A 292 19.60 18.61 6.11
CA GLU A 292 19.09 19.63 7.02
C GLU A 292 17.97 20.48 6.42
N ASP A 293 17.88 20.55 5.10
CA ASP A 293 16.79 21.27 4.39
C ASP A 293 15.51 20.43 4.25
N ILE A 294 15.56 19.17 4.65
CA ILE A 294 14.41 18.26 4.53
C ILE A 294 13.33 18.66 5.55
N VAL A 295 12.11 18.89 5.06
CA VAL A 295 10.93 19.10 5.92
C VAL A 295 10.48 17.76 6.50
N PRO A 296 10.63 17.54 7.82
CA PRO A 296 10.31 16.26 8.42
C PRO A 296 8.78 16.04 8.51
N CYS A 297 8.33 14.84 8.20
CA CYS A 297 6.97 14.41 8.49
C CYS A 297 6.79 14.20 9.99
N ILE A 298 5.88 14.91 10.62
CA ILE A 298 5.59 14.77 12.07
C ILE A 298 4.71 13.57 12.42
N ARG A 299 4.39 12.73 11.46
CA ARG A 299 3.58 11.50 11.60
C ARG A 299 2.23 11.72 12.29
N CYS A 300 1.62 12.89 12.10
CA CYS A 300 0.36 13.33 12.71
C CYS A 300 -0.89 12.66 12.11
N MET A 301 -0.75 11.93 11.02
CA MET A 301 -1.82 11.23 10.30
C MET A 301 -2.86 12.12 9.60
N ASN A 302 -2.68 13.44 9.51
CA ASN A 302 -3.63 14.33 8.83
C ASN A 302 -3.81 14.02 7.34
N CYS A 303 -2.77 13.52 6.67
CA CYS A 303 -2.87 13.06 5.28
C CYS A 303 -3.71 11.78 5.12
N TYR A 304 -3.96 11.05 6.22
CA TYR A 304 -4.78 9.83 6.29
C TYR A 304 -6.19 10.08 6.86
N ASN A 305 -6.39 11.19 7.55
CA ASN A 305 -7.55 11.49 8.40
C ASN A 305 -8.92 11.59 7.70
N PRO A 306 -9.07 12.01 6.44
CA PRO A 306 -10.39 12.16 5.80
C PRO A 306 -11.14 10.84 5.65
N TYR A 307 -10.44 9.73 5.72
CA TYR A 307 -11.05 8.39 5.64
C TYR A 307 -11.71 7.95 6.96
N GLN A 308 -11.58 8.71 8.05
CA GLN A 308 -12.23 8.41 9.34
C GLN A 308 -13.72 8.76 9.35
N TYR A 309 -14.18 9.65 8.47
CA TYR A 309 -15.59 10.04 8.40
C TYR A 309 -16.32 9.20 7.36
N LYS A 310 -17.20 8.32 7.82
CA LYS A 310 -17.93 7.35 6.97
C LYS A 310 -18.98 8.01 6.07
N THR A 311 -19.52 9.16 6.46
CA THR A 311 -20.58 9.86 5.71
C THR A 311 -20.21 11.30 5.40
N GLU A 312 -20.84 11.86 4.35
CA GLU A 312 -20.72 13.28 4.01
C GLU A 312 -21.28 14.19 5.13
N GLU A 313 -22.28 13.73 5.86
CA GLU A 313 -22.85 14.43 7.01
C GLU A 313 -21.85 14.51 8.17
N GLU A 314 -21.15 13.40 8.47
CA GLU A 314 -20.08 13.41 9.46
C GLU A 314 -18.94 14.35 9.05
N ARG A 315 -18.56 14.34 7.75
CA ARG A 315 -17.58 15.30 7.20
C ARG A 315 -18.04 16.75 7.38
N ARG A 316 -19.30 17.07 7.11
CA ARG A 316 -19.85 18.42 7.25
C ARG A 316 -19.93 18.89 8.71
N LYS A 317 -20.21 18.02 9.66
CA LYS A 317 -20.24 18.34 11.11
C LYS A 317 -18.87 18.75 11.65
N HIS A 318 -17.80 18.34 10.98
CA HIS A 318 -16.42 18.64 11.35
C HIS A 318 -15.79 19.69 10.41
N VAL A 319 -16.62 20.53 9.76
CA VAL A 319 -16.17 21.65 8.93
C VAL A 319 -15.33 22.61 9.77
N GLY A 320 -14.09 22.76 9.41
CA GLY A 320 -13.07 23.48 10.20
C GLY A 320 -11.93 22.58 10.67
N LEU A 321 -12.17 21.26 10.74
CA LEU A 321 -11.15 20.23 10.84
C LEU A 321 -11.08 19.59 9.44
N ASN A 322 -9.98 19.68 8.77
CA ASN A 322 -9.71 19.26 7.39
C ASN A 322 -10.57 18.11 6.88
N THR A 323 -11.57 18.41 6.07
CA THR A 323 -12.41 17.42 5.39
C THR A 323 -11.74 16.84 4.13
N VAL A 324 -10.60 17.41 3.75
CA VAL A 324 -9.76 17.01 2.62
C VAL A 324 -8.42 16.52 3.18
N PRO A 325 -7.81 15.47 2.63
CA PRO A 325 -6.45 15.10 3.00
C PRO A 325 -5.53 16.31 2.91
N CYS A 326 -4.77 16.57 3.97
CA CYS A 326 -3.80 17.65 3.99
C CYS A 326 -2.53 17.19 4.72
N CYS A 327 -1.43 17.83 4.45
CA CYS A 327 -0.23 17.65 5.23
C CYS A 327 -0.05 18.83 6.19
N SER A 328 0.21 18.55 7.47
CA SER A 328 0.40 19.59 8.47
C SER A 328 1.67 20.43 8.28
N VAL A 329 2.63 19.92 7.52
CA VAL A 329 3.93 20.58 7.28
C VAL A 329 4.16 20.92 5.80
N ASN A 330 3.33 20.44 4.88
CA ASN A 330 3.40 20.76 3.46
C ASN A 330 2.06 21.32 2.96
N PRO A 331 1.89 22.63 2.88
CA PRO A 331 0.65 23.26 2.43
C PRO A 331 0.38 23.04 0.93
N ARG A 332 1.37 22.59 0.17
CA ARG A 332 1.25 22.32 -1.27
C ARG A 332 0.57 20.96 -1.56
N TYR A 333 0.58 20.03 -0.60
CA TYR A 333 0.01 18.70 -0.80
C TYR A 333 -1.44 18.76 -1.25
N LEU A 334 -1.74 18.21 -2.44
CA LEU A 334 -3.02 18.30 -3.17
C LEU A 334 -3.43 19.72 -3.60
N HIS A 335 -2.52 20.69 -3.57
CA HIS A 335 -2.70 22.07 -3.99
C HIS A 335 -1.53 22.58 -4.83
N GLU A 336 -0.81 21.66 -5.48
CA GLU A 336 0.40 21.97 -6.27
C GLU A 336 0.10 22.86 -7.46
N ASP A 337 -1.16 22.87 -7.95
CA ASP A 337 -1.67 23.75 -8.98
C ASP A 337 -1.88 25.20 -8.52
N ARG A 338 -2.04 25.43 -7.21
CA ARG A 338 -2.37 26.73 -6.61
C ARG A 338 -1.25 27.32 -5.78
N VAL A 339 -0.46 26.46 -5.16
CA VAL A 339 0.67 26.87 -4.31
C VAL A 339 1.97 26.58 -5.06
N PRO A 340 2.69 27.61 -5.57
CA PRO A 340 3.92 27.40 -6.32
C PRO A 340 5.03 26.82 -5.45
N ASN A 341 6.00 26.16 -6.08
CA ASN A 341 7.18 25.60 -5.41
C ASN A 341 8.02 26.71 -4.76
N GLU A 342 8.19 27.80 -5.49
CA GLU A 342 8.89 28.99 -5.04
C GLU A 342 7.88 30.13 -4.94
N LEU A 343 7.80 30.75 -3.78
CA LEU A 343 6.96 31.90 -3.61
C LEU A 343 7.59 33.07 -4.38
N PRO A 344 6.80 33.82 -5.20
CA PRO A 344 7.30 35.01 -5.87
C PRO A 344 7.76 36.05 -4.82
N GLU A 345 8.80 36.78 -5.15
CA GLU A 345 9.20 37.92 -4.30
C GLU A 345 8.01 38.86 -4.08
N ALA A 346 7.84 39.30 -2.84
CA ALA A 346 6.79 40.25 -2.52
C ALA A 346 7.02 41.55 -3.29
N SER A 347 5.99 42.00 -4.01
CA SER A 347 6.03 43.25 -4.75
C SER A 347 6.25 44.47 -3.85
N VAL A 348 5.96 44.32 -2.58
CA VAL A 348 6.20 45.35 -1.53
C VAL A 348 6.88 44.67 -0.35
N LYS A 349 8.08 45.12 -0.01
CA LYS A 349 8.80 44.64 1.19
C LYS A 349 8.08 45.16 2.45
N LYS A 350 7.55 44.25 3.25
CA LYS A 350 6.93 44.53 4.55
C LYS A 350 7.82 44.03 5.67
N LYS A 351 7.91 44.81 6.74
CA LYS A 351 8.55 44.37 7.98
C LYS A 351 7.52 43.53 8.76
N THR A 352 7.78 42.22 8.92
CA THR A 352 6.94 41.31 9.69
C THR A 352 7.66 40.95 10.98
N VAL A 353 6.98 41.02 12.10
CA VAL A 353 7.43 40.56 13.40
C VAL A 353 6.60 39.32 13.76
N VAL A 354 7.26 38.22 13.99
CA VAL A 354 6.63 37.00 14.52
C VAL A 354 6.94 36.98 16.01
N VAL A 355 5.88 36.90 16.83
CA VAL A 355 5.97 36.86 18.29
C VAL A 355 5.67 35.44 18.76
#